data_80c343e363ed3395a209913e67d4b522
#
_entry.id   80c343e363ed3395a209913e67d4b522
#
_cell.length_a   1.000
_cell.length_b   1.000
_cell.length_c   1.000
_cell.angle_alpha   90.00
_cell.angle_beta   90.00
_cell.angle_gamma   90.00
#
_symmetry.space_group_name_H-M   'P 1'
#
loop_
_entity.id
_entity.type
_entity.pdbx_description
1 polymer ?
#
loop_
_entity_poly.entity_id
_entity_poly.type
_entity_poly.pdbx_seq_one_letter_code
_entity_poly.pdbx_strand_id
1 'polypeptide(L)'
;MYERSKHLMDCHIAGFTYYDGLDVINELKPGAMVNLKSEPENPYDPNAISIYYSETKLGYVPKNNNRFLSDILYFGHGDIVNAKISQHDPEAHTEHQFRIAVKIIDNRSKY
;
A
#
# COMPACT_ATOMS: atom_id res chain seq x y z
N MET A 1 0.61 -27.76 1.96
CA MET A 1 1.83 -27.09 2.48
C MET A 1 1.49 -25.78 3.16
N TYR A 2 2.11 -25.55 4.28
CA TYR A 2 1.92 -24.29 5.01
C TYR A 2 2.71 -23.16 4.36
N GLU A 3 2.05 -22.04 4.06
CA GLU A 3 2.70 -20.89 3.47
C GLU A 3 2.80 -19.78 4.51
N ARG A 4 3.98 -19.17 4.59
CA ARG A 4 4.23 -18.10 5.57
C ARG A 4 3.69 -16.75 5.12
N SER A 5 3.33 -16.63 3.85
CA SER A 5 2.70 -15.42 3.33
C SER A 5 1.79 -15.78 2.19
N LYS A 6 0.78 -14.94 1.99
CA LYS A 6 -0.14 -15.09 0.87
C LYS A 6 -0.38 -13.75 0.22
N HIS A 7 -0.42 -13.74 -1.09
CA HIS A 7 -0.75 -12.55 -1.84
C HIS A 7 -2.21 -12.16 -1.56
N LEU A 8 -2.43 -10.91 -1.24
CA LEU A 8 -3.77 -10.40 -0.97
C LEU A 8 -4.33 -9.65 -2.17
N MET A 9 -3.58 -8.68 -2.68
CA MET A 9 -4.06 -7.85 -3.77
C MET A 9 -2.93 -7.07 -4.43
N ASP A 10 -3.20 -6.61 -5.65
CA ASP A 10 -2.40 -5.60 -6.34
C ASP A 10 -3.28 -4.40 -6.59
N CYS A 11 -2.71 -3.22 -6.58
CA CYS A 11 -3.44 -2.03 -6.98
C CYS A 11 -2.46 -0.95 -7.41
N HIS A 12 -2.96 0.05 -8.13
CA HIS A 12 -2.17 1.24 -8.42
C HIS A 12 -2.19 2.17 -7.20
N ILE A 13 -1.37 3.21 -7.23
CA ILE A 13 -1.37 4.23 -6.19
C ILE A 13 -2.27 5.37 -6.67
N ALA A 14 -3.44 5.49 -6.06
CA ALA A 14 -4.40 6.51 -6.45
C ALA A 14 -3.94 7.88 -5.96
N GLY A 15 -4.07 8.89 -6.82
CA GLY A 15 -3.75 10.27 -6.46
C GLY A 15 -2.27 10.57 -6.36
N PHE A 16 -1.40 9.76 -6.94
CA PHE A 16 0.04 9.92 -6.82
C PHE A 16 0.52 11.35 -7.14
N THR A 17 -0.07 11.98 -8.15
CA THR A 17 0.35 13.31 -8.59
C THR A 17 0.00 14.42 -7.60
N TYR A 18 -0.88 14.15 -6.66
CA TYR A 18 -1.31 15.16 -5.68
C TYR A 18 -0.47 15.16 -4.41
N TYR A 19 0.51 14.28 -4.31
CA TYR A 19 1.33 14.14 -3.11
C TYR A 19 2.80 14.22 -3.47
N ASP A 20 3.67 13.83 -2.55
CA ASP A 20 5.10 14.11 -2.64
C ASP A 20 5.94 12.97 -3.23
N GLY A 21 5.30 12.04 -3.93
CA GLY A 21 5.99 10.89 -4.50
C GLY A 21 7.13 11.23 -5.44
N LEU A 22 7.03 12.37 -6.12
CA LEU A 22 8.10 12.80 -7.04
C LEU A 22 9.42 13.05 -6.31
N ASP A 23 9.35 13.42 -5.03
CA ASP A 23 10.57 13.68 -4.25
C ASP A 23 11.39 12.42 -4.02
N VAL A 24 10.76 11.25 -4.12
CA VAL A 24 11.41 9.97 -3.88
C VAL A 24 11.30 9.03 -5.06
N ILE A 25 10.96 9.54 -6.22
CA ILE A 25 10.62 8.72 -7.38
C ILE A 25 11.73 7.74 -7.78
N ASN A 26 12.98 8.15 -7.60
CA ASN A 26 14.11 7.28 -7.96
C ASN A 26 14.29 6.13 -6.98
N GLU A 27 13.62 6.17 -5.85
CA GLU A 27 13.68 5.12 -4.84
C GLU A 27 12.51 4.14 -4.95
N LEU A 28 11.48 4.51 -5.72
CA LEU A 28 10.27 3.70 -5.85
C LEU A 28 10.43 2.63 -6.92
N LYS A 29 11.39 1.76 -6.72
CA LYS A 29 11.67 0.65 -7.64
C LYS A 29 10.92 -0.60 -7.20
N PRO A 30 10.64 -1.53 -8.12
CA PRO A 30 10.06 -2.80 -7.72
C PRO A 30 10.84 -3.42 -6.56
N GLY A 31 10.12 -3.82 -5.52
CA GLY A 31 10.71 -4.34 -4.30
C GLY A 31 10.84 -3.33 -3.18
N ALA A 32 10.72 -2.03 -3.46
CA ALA A 32 10.78 -1.01 -2.41
C ALA A 32 9.58 -1.17 -1.47
N MET A 33 9.84 -1.19 -0.17
CA MET A 33 8.79 -1.36 0.83
C MET A 33 8.00 -0.06 1.01
N VAL A 34 6.69 -0.20 1.16
CA VAL A 34 5.83 0.93 1.48
C VAL A 34 5.00 0.59 2.71
N ASN A 35 4.52 1.61 3.38
CA ASN A 35 3.69 1.48 4.58
C ASN A 35 2.27 1.92 4.29
N LEU A 36 1.32 1.20 4.82
CA LEU A 36 -0.10 1.49 4.66
C LEU A 36 -0.65 1.97 5.99
N LYS A 37 -1.40 3.07 5.97
CA LYS A 37 -2.00 3.64 7.19
C LYS A 37 -3.48 3.86 6.97
N SER A 38 -4.31 3.35 7.87
CA SER A 38 -5.74 3.63 7.83
C SER A 38 -5.98 5.08 8.24
N GLU A 39 -6.99 5.68 7.63
CA GLU A 39 -7.41 7.06 7.96
C GLU A 39 -8.89 7.05 8.29
N PRO A 40 -9.29 6.52 9.45
CA PRO A 40 -10.71 6.38 9.78
C PRO A 40 -11.45 7.71 9.92
N GLU A 41 -10.72 8.81 10.11
CA GLU A 41 -11.31 10.14 10.20
C GLU A 41 -11.26 10.91 8.90
N ASN A 42 -10.89 10.25 7.80
CA ASN A 42 -10.86 10.90 6.49
C ASN A 42 -12.28 11.34 6.13
N PRO A 43 -12.48 12.64 5.83
CA PRO A 43 -13.83 13.17 5.59
C PRO A 43 -14.49 12.66 4.32
N TYR A 44 -13.71 12.12 3.40
CA TYR A 44 -14.24 11.63 2.11
C TYR A 44 -14.44 10.13 2.09
N ASP A 45 -13.72 9.40 2.94
CA ASP A 45 -13.80 7.94 2.94
C ASP A 45 -13.25 7.40 4.25
N PRO A 46 -14.11 6.90 5.15
CA PRO A 46 -13.64 6.34 6.42
C PRO A 46 -12.81 5.07 6.27
N ASN A 47 -12.82 4.47 5.08
CA ASN A 47 -12.01 3.29 4.79
C ASN A 47 -10.73 3.65 4.05
N ALA A 48 -10.37 4.93 3.96
CA ALA A 48 -9.19 5.38 3.25
C ALA A 48 -7.92 4.79 3.85
N ILE A 49 -7.01 4.39 2.98
CA ILE A 49 -5.70 3.86 3.36
C ILE A 49 -4.65 4.64 2.59
N SER A 50 -3.83 5.40 3.30
CA SER A 50 -2.74 6.14 2.68
C SER A 50 -1.52 5.25 2.52
N ILE A 51 -0.74 5.53 1.49
CA ILE A 51 0.47 4.78 1.15
C ILE A 51 1.66 5.69 1.35
N TYR A 52 2.63 5.24 2.13
CA TYR A 52 3.83 6.01 2.43
C TYR A 52 5.09 5.25 2.05
N TYR A 53 6.06 5.96 1.52
CA TYR A 53 7.44 5.48 1.42
C TYR A 53 8.21 6.22 2.48
N SER A 54 8.63 5.51 3.54
CA SER A 54 9.19 6.15 4.72
C SER A 54 8.21 7.21 5.25
N GLU A 55 8.57 8.48 5.25
CA GLU A 55 7.69 9.55 5.72
C GLU A 55 7.01 10.32 4.59
N THR A 56 7.23 9.89 3.34
CA THR A 56 6.70 10.58 2.17
C THR A 56 5.40 9.94 1.73
N LYS A 57 4.33 10.73 1.72
CA LYS A 57 3.03 10.25 1.28
C LYS A 57 3.01 10.12 -0.24
N LEU A 58 2.62 8.95 -0.72
CA LEU A 58 2.58 8.66 -2.16
C LEU A 58 1.17 8.78 -2.75
N GLY A 59 0.15 8.51 -1.95
CA GLY A 59 -1.22 8.48 -2.41
C GLY A 59 -2.04 7.54 -1.57
N TYR A 60 -3.02 6.90 -2.21
CA TYR A 60 -3.99 6.05 -1.52
C TYR A 60 -4.20 4.72 -2.24
N VAL A 61 -4.63 3.73 -1.50
CA VAL A 61 -5.19 2.50 -2.07
C VAL A 61 -6.51 2.89 -2.73
N PRO A 62 -6.78 2.45 -3.98
CA PRO A 62 -8.04 2.80 -4.64
C PRO A 62 -9.25 2.41 -3.80
N LYS A 63 -10.26 3.26 -3.81
CA LYS A 63 -11.42 3.15 -2.93
C LYS A 63 -12.14 1.80 -3.03
N ASN A 64 -12.23 1.25 -4.24
CA ASN A 64 -12.92 -0.02 -4.44
C ASN A 64 -12.14 -1.24 -3.96
N ASN A 65 -10.89 -1.04 -3.50
CA ASN A 65 -10.02 -2.13 -3.05
C ASN A 65 -9.69 -2.02 -1.56
N ASN A 66 -10.25 -1.05 -0.84
CA ASN A 66 -9.71 -0.71 0.47
C ASN A 66 -10.46 -1.29 1.67
N ARG A 67 -11.69 -1.76 1.52
CA ARG A 67 -12.54 -2.09 2.66
C ARG A 67 -11.96 -3.14 3.60
N PHE A 68 -11.61 -4.28 3.06
CA PHE A 68 -11.10 -5.38 3.88
C PHE A 68 -9.77 -5.00 4.56
N LEU A 69 -8.88 -4.43 3.78
CA LEU A 69 -7.57 -4.03 4.28
C LEU A 69 -7.70 -2.93 5.33
N SER A 70 -8.64 -2.01 5.15
CA SER A 70 -8.89 -0.95 6.10
C SER A 70 -9.28 -1.53 7.47
N ASP A 71 -10.13 -2.54 7.49
CA ASP A 71 -10.54 -3.17 8.74
C ASP A 71 -9.37 -3.82 9.46
N ILE A 72 -8.52 -4.52 8.72
CA ILE A 72 -7.31 -5.13 9.30
C ILE A 72 -6.43 -4.07 9.96
N LEU A 73 -6.20 -2.98 9.26
CA LEU A 73 -5.34 -1.91 9.77
C LEU A 73 -5.98 -1.17 10.94
N TYR A 74 -7.28 -0.91 10.84
CA TYR A 74 -8.00 -0.19 11.88
C TYR A 74 -7.95 -0.93 13.22
N PHE A 75 -8.05 -2.25 13.18
CA PHE A 75 -8.04 -3.06 14.39
C PHE A 75 -6.64 -3.47 14.85
N GLY A 76 -5.61 -2.82 14.30
CA GLY A 76 -4.26 -2.95 14.82
C GLY A 76 -3.45 -4.12 14.28
N HIS A 77 -3.87 -4.70 13.17
CA HIS A 77 -3.19 -5.86 12.59
C HIS A 77 -2.25 -5.50 11.44
N GLY A 78 -1.73 -4.27 11.44
CA GLY A 78 -0.81 -3.83 10.39
C GLY A 78 0.48 -4.63 10.33
N ASP A 79 0.85 -5.28 11.42
CA ASP A 79 2.08 -6.08 11.47
C ASP A 79 2.01 -7.33 10.59
N ILE A 80 0.83 -7.75 10.18
CA ILE A 80 0.70 -8.88 9.25
C ILE A 80 0.59 -8.44 7.80
N VAL A 81 0.58 -7.14 7.54
CA VAL A 81 0.45 -6.60 6.19
C VAL A 81 1.82 -6.19 5.67
N ASN A 82 2.19 -6.71 4.51
CA ASN A 82 3.44 -6.39 3.85
C ASN A 82 3.11 -5.83 2.47
N ALA A 83 3.57 -4.61 2.20
CA ALA A 83 3.30 -3.95 0.94
C ALA A 83 4.59 -3.46 0.31
N LYS A 84 4.70 -3.58 -1.00
CA LYS A 84 5.87 -3.09 -1.71
C LYS A 84 5.50 -2.70 -3.13
N ILE A 85 6.34 -1.85 -3.72
CA ILE A 85 6.20 -1.49 -5.13
C ILE A 85 6.42 -2.76 -5.94
N SER A 86 5.46 -3.07 -6.82
CA SER A 86 5.55 -4.24 -7.68
C SER A 86 5.90 -3.88 -9.11
N GLN A 87 5.57 -2.65 -9.51
CA GLN A 87 5.79 -2.24 -10.89
C GLN A 87 5.91 -0.72 -10.98
N HIS A 88 6.82 -0.26 -11.83
CA HIS A 88 6.92 1.14 -12.21
C HIS A 88 6.97 1.20 -13.73
N ASP A 89 5.95 1.77 -14.34
CA ASP A 89 5.85 1.93 -15.78
C ASP A 89 5.85 3.42 -16.12
N PRO A 90 7.01 3.99 -16.48
CA PRO A 90 7.11 5.42 -16.76
C PRO A 90 6.35 5.84 -18.02
N GLU A 91 5.96 4.88 -18.87
CA GLU A 91 5.20 5.18 -20.09
C GLU A 91 3.70 5.25 -19.83
N ALA A 92 3.25 4.79 -18.66
CA ALA A 92 1.83 4.82 -18.33
C ALA A 92 1.40 6.22 -17.88
N HIS A 93 0.09 6.44 -17.91
CA HIS A 93 -0.50 7.66 -17.33
C HIS A 93 -0.04 7.80 -15.88
N THR A 94 0.22 9.02 -15.42
CA THR A 94 0.77 9.27 -14.08
C THR A 94 0.01 8.55 -12.96
N GLU A 95 -1.30 8.49 -13.06
CA GLU A 95 -2.13 7.80 -12.05
C GLU A 95 -1.88 6.29 -12.01
N HIS A 96 -1.30 5.74 -13.06
CA HIS A 96 -1.12 4.29 -13.19
C HIS A 96 0.34 3.86 -13.32
N GLN A 97 1.27 4.80 -13.07
CA GLN A 97 2.68 4.47 -13.22
C GLN A 97 3.17 3.47 -12.19
N PHE A 98 2.63 3.52 -10.98
CA PHE A 98 3.09 2.66 -9.89
C PHE A 98 2.01 1.70 -9.45
N ARG A 99 2.42 0.47 -9.22
CA ARG A 99 1.54 -0.53 -8.61
C ARG A 99 2.22 -1.07 -7.37
N ILE A 100 1.41 -1.46 -6.40
CA ILE A 100 1.90 -2.12 -5.20
C ILE A 100 1.30 -3.52 -5.12
N ALA A 101 2.05 -4.42 -4.49
CA ALA A 101 1.58 -5.75 -4.16
C ALA A 101 1.47 -5.84 -2.65
N VAL A 102 0.34 -6.32 -2.16
CA VAL A 102 0.07 -6.44 -0.73
C VAL A 102 -0.05 -7.92 -0.38
N LYS A 103 0.68 -8.34 0.64
CA LYS A 103 0.65 -9.70 1.15
C LYS A 103 0.23 -9.70 2.60
N ILE A 104 -0.40 -10.79 3.02
CA ILE A 104 -0.60 -11.08 4.43
C ILE A 104 0.46 -12.08 4.83
N ILE A 105 1.16 -11.79 5.92
CA ILE A 105 2.26 -12.63 6.38
C ILE A 105 1.95 -13.24 7.73
N ASP A 106 2.62 -14.34 8.04
CA ASP A 106 2.54 -14.96 9.35
C ASP A 106 3.60 -14.33 10.24
N ASN A 107 3.16 -13.55 11.22
CA ASN A 107 4.07 -12.91 12.16
C ASN A 107 4.15 -13.65 13.49
N ARG A 108 3.53 -14.83 13.58
CA ARG A 108 3.54 -15.59 14.82
C ARG A 108 4.92 -16.16 15.08
N SER A 109 5.30 -16.13 16.36
CA SER A 109 6.55 -16.72 16.79
C SER A 109 6.57 -18.20 16.46
N LYS A 110 7.72 -18.66 15.99
CA LYS A 110 7.92 -20.10 15.81
C LYS A 110 8.52 -20.68 17.06
N TYR A 111 7.95 -21.73 17.47
CA TYR A 111 8.40 -22.44 18.65
C TYR A 111 9.44 -23.47 18.35
#